data_a0237b4f0ed1e407ae28b4e03cc654a7
#
_entry.id   a0237b4f0ed1e407ae28b4e03cc654a7
#
_cell.length_a   1.000
_cell.length_b   1.000
_cell.length_c   1.000
_cell.angle_alpha   90.00
_cell.angle_beta   90.00
_cell.angle_gamma   90.00
#
_symmetry.space_group_name_H-M   'P 1'
#
loop_
_entity.id
_entity.type
_entity.pdbx_description
1 polymer ?
#
loop_
_entity_poly.entity_id
_entity_poly.type
_entity_poly.pdbx_seq_one_letter_code
_entity_poly.pdbx_strand_id
1 'polypeptide(L)'
;MGTTSFRTADFNQKIERQLTLLSKFWEVHTDAVWSGNDEIQSLYYDFMKGNDFLTGDAPNKPKDAREKTSGLIDLGLIDNERRPTAAGESLRQITSCGDFRSNNLLQIPADSYIYFKQMLKTSNDVDGEIVRPFVVLVLALNQLEYLTQEEFTYLLPLITTSRKFRTIVDCIKRLRKGDITIDKIIVDTLLSMENYRKARLYLLERPVSEHVICQAGINRKSRQYDSTYYPLYRAIESLDRNNAQSILDLLQACRNI
;
A
#
# COMPACT_ATOMS: atom_id res chain seq x y z
N MET A 1 -4.91 4.22 -9.79
CA MET A 1 -5.33 3.55 -8.53
C MET A 1 -4.55 4.10 -7.32
N GLY A 2 -3.37 4.63 -7.53
CA GLY A 2 -2.46 5.01 -6.46
C GLY A 2 -1.95 3.79 -5.69
N THR A 3 -1.05 4.02 -4.75
CA THR A 3 -0.52 2.97 -3.88
C THR A 3 -1.23 3.05 -2.53
N THR A 4 -1.79 1.94 -2.07
CA THR A 4 -2.20 1.78 -0.68
C THR A 4 -1.04 1.16 0.07
N SER A 5 -0.55 1.82 1.10
CA SER A 5 0.48 1.24 1.94
C SER A 5 -0.14 0.60 3.18
N PHE A 6 -0.69 -0.60 3.06
CA PHE A 6 -0.93 -1.40 4.24
C PHE A 6 0.41 -1.88 4.78
N ARG A 7 0.90 -1.23 5.81
CA ARG A 7 2.18 -1.58 6.45
C ARG A 7 2.07 -2.75 7.43
N THR A 8 0.90 -3.34 7.55
CA THR A 8 0.65 -4.49 8.41
C THR A 8 0.72 -5.76 7.58
N ALA A 9 1.76 -6.55 7.80
CA ALA A 9 2.01 -7.79 7.03
C ALA A 9 1.02 -8.93 7.36
N ASP A 10 0.37 -8.90 8.52
CA ASP A 10 -0.46 -10.01 9.01
C ASP A 10 -1.86 -9.49 9.32
N PHE A 11 -2.78 -9.67 8.38
CA PHE A 11 -4.16 -9.20 8.51
C PHE A 11 -4.91 -9.84 9.68
N ASN A 12 -4.77 -11.14 9.90
CA ASN A 12 -5.71 -11.86 10.75
C ASN A 12 -5.43 -11.82 12.25
N GLN A 13 -4.24 -11.63 12.73
CA GLN A 13 -3.96 -11.67 14.18
C GLN A 13 -3.49 -10.34 14.76
N LYS A 14 -2.76 -9.56 13.98
CA LYS A 14 -2.20 -8.29 14.46
C LYS A 14 -3.23 -7.17 14.48
N ILE A 15 -4.14 -7.12 13.53
CA ILE A 15 -5.18 -6.08 13.46
C ILE A 15 -6.15 -6.22 14.61
N GLU A 16 -6.71 -7.39 14.84
CA GLU A 16 -7.66 -7.65 15.92
C GLU A 16 -7.02 -7.44 17.30
N ARG A 17 -5.78 -7.91 17.46
CA ARG A 17 -5.02 -7.69 18.69
C ARG A 17 -4.76 -6.20 18.91
N GLN A 18 -4.42 -5.47 17.85
CA GLN A 18 -4.18 -4.03 17.94
C GLN A 18 -5.46 -3.24 18.26
N LEU A 19 -6.60 -3.62 17.67
CA LEU A 19 -7.90 -3.05 18.03
C LEU A 19 -8.24 -3.27 19.51
N THR A 20 -7.96 -4.47 20.02
CA THR A 20 -8.15 -4.78 21.45
C THR A 20 -7.23 -3.94 22.34
N LEU A 21 -5.98 -3.74 21.95
CA LEU A 21 -5.04 -2.90 22.68
C LEU A 21 -5.47 -1.42 22.65
N LEU A 22 -5.90 -0.91 21.50
CA LEU A 22 -6.43 0.45 21.38
C LEU A 22 -7.66 0.66 22.25
N SER A 23 -8.62 -0.27 22.24
CA SER A 23 -9.79 -0.19 23.09
C SER A 23 -9.40 -0.09 24.58
N LYS A 24 -8.54 -1.00 25.06
CA LYS A 24 -8.05 -0.99 26.45
C LYS A 24 -7.27 0.28 26.80
N PHE A 25 -6.47 0.78 25.88
CA PHE A 25 -5.72 2.03 26.08
C PHE A 25 -6.66 3.21 26.27
N TRP A 26 -7.69 3.31 25.43
CA TRP A 26 -8.68 4.40 25.52
C TRP A 26 -9.66 4.27 26.69
N GLU A 27 -9.85 3.09 27.26
CA GLU A 27 -10.60 2.93 28.53
C GLU A 27 -9.92 3.65 29.69
N VAL A 28 -8.58 3.75 29.67
CA VAL A 28 -7.78 4.43 30.70
C VAL A 28 -7.55 5.90 30.37
N HIS A 29 -7.48 6.26 29.09
CA HIS A 29 -7.15 7.60 28.61
C HIS A 29 -8.33 8.27 27.89
N THR A 30 -9.53 8.21 28.49
CA THR A 30 -10.80 8.64 27.88
C THR A 30 -10.80 10.05 27.32
N ASP A 31 -10.19 11.01 28.05
CA ASP A 31 -10.21 12.43 27.73
C ASP A 31 -8.99 12.90 26.92
N ALA A 32 -8.05 11.99 26.64
CA ALA A 32 -6.86 12.34 25.89
C ALA A 32 -7.15 12.47 24.39
N VAL A 33 -6.39 13.36 23.74
CA VAL A 33 -6.42 13.60 22.30
C VAL A 33 -5.15 13.00 21.69
N TRP A 34 -5.29 12.28 20.55
CA TRP A 34 -4.16 11.69 19.87
C TRP A 34 -3.43 12.67 18.95
N SER A 35 -4.22 13.48 18.21
CA SER A 35 -3.69 14.35 17.17
C SER A 35 -2.78 15.43 17.74
N GLY A 36 -1.52 15.47 17.26
CA GLY A 36 -0.53 16.44 17.75
C GLY A 36 0.01 16.18 19.16
N ASN A 37 -0.30 15.05 19.79
CA ASN A 37 0.06 14.73 21.16
C ASN A 37 1.12 13.60 21.21
N ASP A 38 2.38 13.98 21.14
CA ASP A 38 3.51 13.04 21.15
C ASP A 38 3.63 12.27 22.49
N GLU A 39 3.11 12.82 23.60
CA GLU A 39 3.09 12.14 24.89
C GLU A 39 2.14 10.94 24.87
N ILE A 40 0.89 11.13 24.46
CA ILE A 40 -0.10 10.05 24.35
C ILE A 40 0.35 9.00 23.34
N GLN A 41 0.96 9.40 22.23
CA GLN A 41 1.49 8.49 21.23
C GLN A 41 2.66 7.66 21.77
N SER A 42 3.53 8.25 22.60
CA SER A 42 4.60 7.55 23.29
C SER A 42 4.07 6.57 24.33
N LEU A 43 3.06 6.99 25.11
CA LEU A 43 2.39 6.13 26.08
C LEU A 43 1.75 4.91 25.41
N TYR A 44 1.10 5.12 24.27
CA TYR A 44 0.54 4.00 23.51
C TYR A 44 1.62 3.06 22.93
N TYR A 45 2.75 3.60 22.49
CA TYR A 45 3.90 2.78 22.08
C TYR A 45 4.37 1.90 23.23
N ASP A 46 4.58 2.48 24.41
CA ASP A 46 5.01 1.74 25.60
C ASP A 46 3.95 0.73 26.05
N PHE A 47 2.67 1.06 25.92
CA PHE A 47 1.57 0.16 26.20
C PHE A 47 1.58 -1.06 25.23
N MET A 48 1.78 -0.84 23.93
CA MET A 48 1.95 -1.93 22.96
C MET A 48 3.13 -2.82 23.31
N LYS A 49 4.27 -2.22 23.71
CA LYS A 49 5.46 -2.95 24.10
C LYS A 49 5.25 -3.75 25.39
N GLY A 50 4.62 -3.16 26.39
CA GLY A 50 4.29 -3.81 27.67
C GLY A 50 3.28 -4.98 27.51
N ASN A 51 2.57 -5.05 26.38
CA ASN A 51 1.67 -6.16 26.03
C ASN A 51 2.25 -7.09 24.97
N ASP A 52 3.56 -7.13 24.78
CA ASP A 52 4.26 -8.01 23.82
C ASP A 52 3.74 -7.90 22.36
N PHE A 53 3.23 -6.73 21.99
CA PHE A 53 2.82 -6.46 20.61
C PHE A 53 3.99 -5.98 19.75
N LEU A 54 4.95 -5.31 20.37
CA LEU A 54 6.17 -4.83 19.73
C LEU A 54 7.41 -5.51 20.33
N THR A 55 8.35 -5.85 19.45
CA THR A 55 9.69 -6.33 19.81
C THR A 55 10.72 -5.24 19.50
N GLY A 56 11.60 -4.93 20.45
CA GLY A 56 12.62 -3.91 20.27
C GLY A 56 12.19 -2.51 20.67
N ASP A 57 13.09 -1.53 20.47
CA ASP A 57 12.89 -0.14 20.80
C ASP A 57 12.91 0.74 19.55
N ALA A 58 11.92 1.63 19.42
CA ALA A 58 11.91 2.63 18.36
C ALA A 58 12.63 3.90 18.83
N PRO A 59 13.52 4.50 18.02
CA PRO A 59 14.17 5.76 18.35
C PRO A 59 13.18 6.93 18.42
N ASN A 60 12.02 6.79 17.76
CA ASN A 60 10.95 7.79 17.78
C ASN A 60 9.61 7.10 18.05
N LYS A 61 9.26 6.94 19.31
CA LYS A 61 8.04 6.27 19.76
C LYS A 61 6.75 6.86 19.18
N PRO A 62 6.53 8.21 19.19
CA PRO A 62 5.33 8.79 18.60
C PRO A 62 5.17 8.46 17.12
N LYS A 63 6.23 8.58 16.36
CA LYS A 63 6.22 8.25 14.93
C LYS A 63 5.89 6.78 14.71
N ASP A 64 6.50 5.88 15.46
CA ASP A 64 6.25 4.44 15.30
C ASP A 64 4.80 4.08 15.69
N ALA A 65 4.27 4.66 16.75
CA ALA A 65 2.87 4.48 17.14
C ALA A 65 1.90 4.94 16.02
N ARG A 66 2.16 6.10 15.39
CA ARG A 66 1.38 6.57 14.23
C ARG A 66 1.49 5.62 13.03
N GLU A 67 2.70 5.15 12.73
CA GLU A 67 2.93 4.23 11.61
C GLU A 67 2.25 2.88 11.83
N LYS A 68 2.31 2.32 13.04
CA LYS A 68 1.66 1.05 13.38
C LYS A 68 0.13 1.12 13.28
N THR A 69 -0.47 2.26 13.59
CA THR A 69 -1.93 2.45 13.56
C THR A 69 -2.47 2.94 12.21
N SER A 70 -1.61 3.37 11.27
CA SER A 70 -2.05 3.95 9.99
C SER A 70 -2.90 2.99 9.16
N GLY A 71 -2.54 1.71 9.09
CA GLY A 71 -3.29 0.71 8.33
C GLY A 71 -4.72 0.50 8.84
N LEU A 72 -4.96 0.67 10.14
CA LEU A 72 -6.30 0.60 10.72
C LEU A 72 -7.17 1.79 10.31
N ILE A 73 -6.57 2.99 10.16
CA ILE A 73 -7.27 4.16 9.62
C ILE A 73 -7.63 3.93 8.16
N ASP A 74 -6.67 3.48 7.34
CA ASP A 74 -6.89 3.23 5.92
C ASP A 74 -8.03 2.24 5.70
N LEU A 75 -8.18 1.26 6.60
CA LEU A 75 -9.32 0.33 6.63
C LEU A 75 -10.59 0.92 7.26
N GLY A 76 -10.54 2.10 7.86
CA GLY A 76 -11.66 2.69 8.56
C GLY A 76 -12.10 1.91 9.81
N LEU A 77 -11.19 1.14 10.42
CA LEU A 77 -11.43 0.40 11.65
C LEU A 77 -11.23 1.27 12.89
N ILE A 78 -10.46 2.34 12.76
CA ILE A 78 -10.30 3.40 13.75
C ILE A 78 -10.44 4.77 13.09
N ASP A 79 -10.75 5.79 13.86
CA ASP A 79 -10.81 7.19 13.43
C ASP A 79 -9.44 7.89 13.50
N ASN A 80 -9.41 9.18 13.19
CA ASN A 80 -8.19 9.98 13.23
C ASN A 80 -7.62 10.14 14.65
N GLU A 81 -8.46 10.05 15.67
CA GLU A 81 -8.05 10.02 17.09
C GLU A 81 -7.68 8.61 17.57
N ARG A 82 -7.55 7.66 16.64
CA ARG A 82 -7.21 6.25 16.91
C ARG A 82 -8.23 5.52 17.78
N ARG A 83 -9.46 6.03 17.87
CA ARG A 83 -10.55 5.34 18.56
C ARG A 83 -11.22 4.33 17.63
N PRO A 84 -11.60 3.14 18.13
CA PRO A 84 -12.32 2.16 17.31
C PRO A 84 -13.62 2.74 16.73
N THR A 85 -13.82 2.57 15.42
CA THR A 85 -15.09 2.86 14.76
C THR A 85 -16.09 1.74 15.01
N ALA A 86 -17.35 1.91 14.60
CA ALA A 86 -18.35 0.84 14.68
C ALA A 86 -17.89 -0.44 13.94
N ALA A 87 -17.16 -0.31 12.83
CA ALA A 87 -16.60 -1.45 12.11
C ALA A 87 -15.46 -2.12 12.88
N GLY A 88 -14.56 -1.33 13.49
CA GLY A 88 -13.49 -1.84 14.35
C GLY A 88 -14.03 -2.54 15.57
N GLU A 89 -15.03 -1.97 16.23
CA GLU A 89 -15.67 -2.58 17.39
C GLU A 89 -16.40 -3.89 17.04
N SER A 90 -17.10 -3.94 15.90
CA SER A 90 -17.73 -5.16 15.42
C SER A 90 -16.71 -6.28 15.15
N LEU A 91 -15.57 -5.92 14.53
CA LEU A 91 -14.48 -6.87 14.28
C LEU A 91 -13.90 -7.40 15.61
N ARG A 92 -13.63 -6.50 16.56
CA ARG A 92 -13.14 -6.84 17.90
C ARG A 92 -14.08 -7.79 18.64
N GLN A 93 -15.39 -7.53 18.58
CA GLN A 93 -16.41 -8.38 19.23
C GLN A 93 -16.45 -9.77 18.61
N ILE A 94 -16.48 -9.88 17.27
CA ILE A 94 -16.47 -11.17 16.56
C ILE A 94 -15.25 -11.99 16.99
N THR A 95 -14.08 -11.38 17.01
CA THR A 95 -12.83 -12.05 17.38
C THR A 95 -12.84 -12.48 18.84
N SER A 96 -13.33 -11.63 19.76
CA SER A 96 -13.38 -11.95 21.20
C SER A 96 -14.38 -13.05 21.53
N CYS A 97 -15.51 -13.10 20.81
CA CYS A 97 -16.55 -14.12 21.00
C CYS A 97 -16.25 -15.41 20.24
N GLY A 98 -15.33 -15.39 19.27
CA GLY A 98 -15.06 -16.54 18.38
C GLY A 98 -16.23 -16.90 17.46
N ASP A 99 -17.18 -15.98 17.26
CA ASP A 99 -18.36 -16.22 16.41
C ASP A 99 -18.10 -15.74 14.97
N PHE A 100 -17.50 -16.61 14.17
CA PHE A 100 -17.18 -16.35 12.77
C PHE A 100 -18.26 -16.86 11.80
N ARG A 101 -19.49 -17.10 12.26
CA ARG A 101 -20.56 -17.62 11.40
C ARG A 101 -20.82 -16.72 10.19
N SER A 102 -21.04 -17.33 9.04
CA SER A 102 -21.28 -16.67 7.76
C SER A 102 -22.75 -16.26 7.60
N ASN A 103 -23.20 -15.25 8.36
CA ASN A 103 -24.57 -14.71 8.28
C ASN A 103 -24.71 -13.55 7.31
N ASN A 104 -23.95 -13.57 6.21
CA ASN A 104 -23.92 -12.50 5.24
C ASN A 104 -24.17 -13.00 3.81
N LEU A 105 -24.49 -12.06 2.90
CA LEU A 105 -24.84 -12.36 1.53
C LEU A 105 -23.76 -13.14 0.76
N LEU A 106 -22.48 -12.93 1.12
CA LEU A 106 -21.35 -13.58 0.46
C LEU A 106 -21.05 -14.97 1.04
N GLN A 107 -21.69 -15.36 2.12
CA GLN A 107 -21.46 -16.64 2.83
C GLN A 107 -19.99 -16.87 3.23
N ILE A 108 -19.27 -15.79 3.51
CA ILE A 108 -17.90 -15.83 4.03
C ILE A 108 -17.90 -15.60 5.55
N PRO A 109 -16.82 -15.95 6.29
CA PRO A 109 -16.70 -15.67 7.72
C PRO A 109 -16.99 -14.20 8.04
N ALA A 110 -17.55 -13.93 9.21
CA ALA A 110 -18.04 -12.60 9.60
C ALA A 110 -16.92 -11.55 9.65
N ASP A 111 -15.72 -11.91 10.14
CA ASP A 111 -14.53 -11.09 10.13
C ASP A 111 -14.09 -10.75 8.70
N SER A 112 -14.00 -11.75 7.83
CA SER A 112 -13.64 -11.59 6.42
C SER A 112 -14.63 -10.68 5.70
N TYR A 113 -15.92 -10.75 6.04
CA TYR A 113 -16.95 -9.87 5.50
C TYR A 113 -16.75 -8.41 5.91
N ILE A 114 -16.35 -8.15 7.17
CA ILE A 114 -16.02 -6.80 7.63
C ILE A 114 -14.80 -6.26 6.88
N TYR A 115 -13.72 -7.04 6.77
CA TYR A 115 -12.53 -6.65 6.00
C TYR A 115 -12.88 -6.33 4.55
N PHE A 116 -13.63 -7.21 3.90
CA PHE A 116 -14.05 -6.99 2.51
C PHE A 116 -14.83 -5.69 2.34
N LYS A 117 -15.82 -5.44 3.20
CA LYS A 117 -16.59 -4.18 3.17
C LYS A 117 -15.70 -2.95 3.38
N GLN A 118 -14.79 -3.00 4.33
CA GLN A 118 -13.91 -1.89 4.64
C GLN A 118 -12.90 -1.64 3.50
N MET A 119 -12.32 -2.69 2.93
CA MET A 119 -11.46 -2.57 1.75
C MET A 119 -12.18 -1.89 0.58
N LEU A 120 -13.43 -2.27 0.28
CA LEU A 120 -14.21 -1.64 -0.78
C LEU A 120 -14.51 -0.15 -0.53
N LYS A 121 -14.48 0.31 0.73
CA LYS A 121 -14.64 1.73 1.09
C LYS A 121 -13.36 2.52 1.01
N THR A 122 -12.21 1.85 1.11
CA THR A 122 -10.90 2.51 1.04
C THR A 122 -10.79 3.31 -0.27
N SER A 123 -10.39 4.56 -0.15
CA SER A 123 -10.23 5.47 -1.28
C SER A 123 -8.90 6.20 -1.23
N ASN A 124 -8.36 6.49 -2.40
CA ASN A 124 -7.16 7.30 -2.58
C ASN A 124 -7.52 8.54 -3.38
N ASP A 125 -6.97 9.67 -2.99
CA ASP A 125 -6.92 10.85 -3.85
C ASP A 125 -5.70 10.74 -4.77
N VAL A 126 -5.95 10.74 -6.07
CA VAL A 126 -4.91 10.70 -7.10
C VAL A 126 -5.11 11.89 -8.03
N ASP A 127 -4.35 12.96 -7.79
CA ASP A 127 -4.43 14.21 -8.56
C ASP A 127 -5.85 14.84 -8.56
N GLY A 128 -6.54 14.79 -7.42
CA GLY A 128 -7.92 15.32 -7.24
C GLY A 128 -9.03 14.34 -7.64
N GLU A 129 -8.69 13.17 -8.12
CA GLU A 129 -9.66 12.12 -8.47
C GLU A 129 -9.73 11.07 -7.33
N ILE A 130 -10.92 10.85 -6.80
CA ILE A 130 -11.15 9.83 -5.76
C ILE A 130 -11.26 8.45 -6.40
N VAL A 131 -10.28 7.61 -6.12
CA VAL A 131 -10.21 6.24 -6.64
C VAL A 131 -10.37 5.23 -5.52
N ARG A 132 -11.19 4.21 -5.73
CA ARG A 132 -11.35 3.07 -4.81
C ARG A 132 -10.56 1.87 -5.34
N PRO A 133 -9.33 1.63 -4.85
CA PRO A 133 -8.41 0.66 -5.43
C PRO A 133 -8.95 -0.77 -5.41
N PHE A 134 -9.60 -1.18 -4.34
CA PHE A 134 -10.14 -2.54 -4.24
C PHE A 134 -11.38 -2.75 -5.12
N VAL A 135 -12.19 -1.71 -5.36
CA VAL A 135 -13.28 -1.77 -6.35
C VAL A 135 -12.70 -1.94 -7.76
N VAL A 136 -11.65 -1.17 -8.08
CA VAL A 136 -10.94 -1.30 -9.36
C VAL A 136 -10.39 -2.71 -9.54
N LEU A 137 -9.77 -3.27 -8.50
CA LEU A 137 -9.22 -4.64 -8.51
C LEU A 137 -10.32 -5.69 -8.77
N VAL A 138 -11.43 -5.62 -8.04
CA VAL A 138 -12.56 -6.56 -8.22
C VAL A 138 -13.13 -6.47 -9.63
N LEU A 139 -13.32 -5.26 -10.15
CA LEU A 139 -13.81 -5.04 -11.51
C LEU A 139 -12.83 -5.54 -12.58
N ALA A 140 -11.52 -5.34 -12.36
CA ALA A 140 -10.49 -5.84 -13.26
C ALA A 140 -10.46 -7.38 -13.28
N LEU A 141 -10.49 -8.03 -12.12
CA LEU A 141 -10.57 -9.48 -12.01
C LEU A 141 -11.83 -10.06 -12.67
N ASN A 142 -12.97 -9.37 -12.51
CA ASN A 142 -14.23 -9.79 -13.16
C ASN A 142 -14.15 -9.76 -14.70
N GLN A 143 -13.34 -8.87 -15.29
CA GLN A 143 -13.18 -8.76 -16.74
C GLN A 143 -12.01 -9.56 -17.32
N LEU A 144 -11.00 -9.82 -16.50
CA LEU A 144 -9.72 -10.38 -16.92
C LEU A 144 -9.48 -11.80 -16.35
N GLU A 145 -10.35 -12.25 -15.42
CA GLU A 145 -10.31 -13.52 -14.69
C GLU A 145 -9.13 -13.62 -13.73
N TYR A 146 -7.94 -13.21 -14.13
CA TYR A 146 -6.72 -13.15 -13.33
C TYR A 146 -5.90 -11.91 -13.67
N LEU A 147 -4.88 -11.66 -12.86
CA LEU A 147 -3.85 -10.65 -13.11
C LEU A 147 -2.49 -11.25 -12.82
N THR A 148 -1.53 -11.00 -13.69
CA THR A 148 -0.12 -11.28 -13.38
C THR A 148 0.42 -10.24 -12.41
N GLN A 149 1.56 -10.54 -11.77
CA GLN A 149 2.21 -9.59 -10.87
C GLN A 149 2.60 -8.29 -11.60
N GLU A 150 3.08 -8.40 -12.84
CA GLU A 150 3.42 -7.24 -13.66
C GLU A 150 2.21 -6.39 -14.02
N GLU A 151 1.11 -7.02 -14.45
CA GLU A 151 -0.15 -6.31 -14.74
C GLU A 151 -0.69 -5.57 -13.51
N PHE A 152 -0.68 -6.24 -12.36
CA PHE A 152 -1.09 -5.63 -11.09
C PHE A 152 -0.17 -4.46 -10.70
N THR A 153 1.13 -4.63 -10.86
CA THR A 153 2.13 -3.68 -10.38
C THR A 153 2.25 -2.45 -11.28
N TYR A 154 2.27 -2.63 -12.61
CA TYR A 154 2.55 -1.54 -13.54
C TYR A 154 1.31 -0.94 -14.19
N LEU A 155 0.23 -1.69 -14.34
CA LEU A 155 -0.93 -1.25 -15.11
C LEU A 155 -2.10 -0.80 -14.22
N LEU A 156 -2.47 -1.58 -13.22
CA LEU A 156 -3.59 -1.20 -12.36
C LEU A 156 -3.43 0.16 -11.66
N PRO A 157 -2.25 0.56 -11.15
CA PRO A 157 -2.06 1.86 -10.53
C PRO A 157 -2.35 3.06 -11.45
N LEU A 158 -2.30 2.87 -12.76
CA LEU A 158 -2.59 3.91 -13.75
C LEU A 158 -4.10 4.21 -13.88
N ILE A 159 -4.95 3.36 -13.32
CA ILE A 159 -6.40 3.55 -13.34
C ILE A 159 -6.78 4.60 -12.30
N THR A 160 -7.16 5.80 -12.77
CA THR A 160 -7.63 6.89 -11.93
C THR A 160 -9.06 7.33 -12.27
N THR A 161 -9.59 6.91 -13.42
CA THR A 161 -10.96 7.21 -13.87
C THR A 161 -11.58 5.98 -14.52
N SER A 162 -12.91 5.98 -14.69
CA SER A 162 -13.63 4.92 -15.40
C SER A 162 -13.20 4.80 -16.87
N ARG A 163 -12.80 5.91 -17.50
CA ARG A 163 -12.24 5.89 -18.87
C ARG A 163 -10.90 5.19 -18.90
N LYS A 164 -9.99 5.52 -17.98
CA LYS A 164 -8.68 4.86 -17.86
C LYS A 164 -8.83 3.39 -17.51
N PHE A 165 -9.85 3.01 -16.72
CA PHE A 165 -10.14 1.60 -16.45
C PHE A 165 -10.32 0.78 -17.74
N ARG A 166 -11.20 1.25 -18.64
CA ARG A 166 -11.42 0.57 -19.93
C ARG A 166 -10.13 0.48 -20.76
N THR A 167 -9.42 1.60 -20.88
CA THR A 167 -8.15 1.66 -21.62
C THR A 167 -7.12 0.68 -21.09
N ILE A 168 -6.97 0.57 -19.75
CA ILE A 168 -6.00 -0.35 -19.14
C ILE A 168 -6.43 -1.81 -19.29
N VAL A 169 -7.72 -2.11 -19.13
CA VAL A 169 -8.22 -3.48 -19.40
C VAL A 169 -7.95 -3.91 -20.85
N ASP A 170 -8.19 -3.03 -21.82
CA ASP A 170 -7.89 -3.32 -23.22
C ASP A 170 -6.38 -3.44 -23.48
N CYS A 171 -5.58 -2.63 -22.80
CA CYS A 171 -4.13 -2.71 -22.81
C CYS A 171 -3.63 -4.08 -22.31
N ILE A 172 -4.17 -4.58 -21.18
CA ILE A 172 -3.84 -5.90 -20.64
C ILE A 172 -4.22 -7.01 -21.63
N LYS A 173 -5.41 -6.92 -22.25
CA LYS A 173 -5.82 -7.90 -23.28
C LYS A 173 -4.87 -7.93 -24.47
N ARG A 174 -4.38 -6.78 -24.92
CA ARG A 174 -3.40 -6.68 -26.02
C ARG A 174 -2.02 -7.21 -25.61
N LEU A 175 -1.59 -6.92 -24.35
CA LEU A 175 -0.37 -7.45 -23.78
C LEU A 175 -0.37 -8.99 -23.79
N ARG A 176 -1.47 -9.60 -23.35
CA ARG A 176 -1.64 -11.06 -23.33
C ARG A 176 -1.68 -11.70 -24.71
N LYS A 177 -2.10 -10.95 -25.74
CA LYS A 177 -2.04 -11.38 -27.15
C LYS A 177 -0.66 -11.21 -27.78
N GLY A 178 0.27 -10.52 -27.12
CA GLY A 178 1.59 -10.21 -27.67
C GLY A 178 1.61 -9.02 -28.62
N ASP A 179 0.52 -8.25 -28.73
CA ASP A 179 0.44 -7.07 -29.60
C ASP A 179 1.32 -5.91 -29.08
N ILE A 180 1.59 -5.89 -27.79
CA ILE A 180 2.43 -4.89 -27.11
C ILE A 180 3.25 -5.57 -26.02
N THR A 181 4.32 -4.93 -25.58
CA THR A 181 5.17 -5.41 -24.48
C THR A 181 5.00 -4.56 -23.23
N ILE A 182 5.24 -5.16 -22.05
CA ILE A 182 5.18 -4.42 -20.78
C ILE A 182 6.21 -3.29 -20.75
N ASP A 183 7.40 -3.50 -21.31
CA ASP A 183 8.46 -2.49 -21.35
C ASP A 183 8.04 -1.27 -22.15
N LYS A 184 7.37 -1.46 -23.28
CA LYS A 184 6.82 -0.34 -24.05
C LYS A 184 5.81 0.46 -23.25
N ILE A 185 4.93 -0.21 -22.50
CA ILE A 185 3.93 0.46 -21.66
C ILE A 185 4.62 1.27 -20.55
N ILE A 186 5.65 0.72 -19.92
CA ILE A 186 6.43 1.40 -18.88
C ILE A 186 7.11 2.65 -19.46
N VAL A 187 7.76 2.50 -20.63
CA VAL A 187 8.42 3.64 -21.31
C VAL A 187 7.41 4.73 -21.65
N ASP A 188 6.30 4.37 -22.31
CA ASP A 188 5.26 5.33 -22.71
C ASP A 188 4.67 6.03 -21.48
N THR A 189 4.50 5.30 -20.36
CA THR A 189 4.04 5.87 -19.09
C THR A 189 5.04 6.87 -18.52
N LEU A 190 6.33 6.52 -18.48
CA LEU A 190 7.39 7.39 -17.99
C LEU A 190 7.52 8.68 -18.81
N LEU A 191 7.43 8.56 -20.13
CA LEU A 191 7.47 9.71 -21.05
C LEU A 191 6.27 10.65 -20.87
N SER A 192 5.11 10.11 -20.50
CA SER A 192 3.89 10.89 -20.24
C SER A 192 3.92 11.66 -18.91
N MET A 193 4.86 11.35 -18.01
CA MET A 193 4.92 11.95 -16.69
C MET A 193 5.70 13.28 -16.74
N GLU A 194 5.02 14.41 -16.56
CA GLU A 194 5.63 15.74 -16.54
C GLU A 194 6.58 15.93 -15.36
N ASN A 195 6.34 15.25 -14.24
CA ASN A 195 7.08 15.41 -13.01
C ASN A 195 8.07 14.27 -12.80
N TYR A 196 9.37 14.60 -12.82
CA TYR A 196 10.46 13.65 -12.57
C TYR A 196 10.33 12.89 -11.25
N ARG A 197 9.84 13.55 -10.19
CA ARG A 197 9.59 12.89 -8.89
C ARG A 197 8.55 11.78 -9.00
N LYS A 198 7.46 12.02 -9.77
CA LYS A 198 6.42 11.00 -10.02
C LYS A 198 6.99 9.84 -10.85
N ALA A 199 7.78 10.11 -11.88
CA ALA A 199 8.42 9.09 -12.70
C ALA A 199 9.38 8.23 -11.87
N ARG A 200 10.20 8.86 -11.02
CA ARG A 200 11.11 8.19 -10.10
C ARG A 200 10.34 7.30 -9.12
N LEU A 201 9.28 7.80 -8.48
CA LEU A 201 8.44 7.01 -7.57
C LEU A 201 7.78 5.83 -8.30
N TYR A 202 7.32 6.04 -9.53
CA TYR A 202 6.74 4.99 -10.34
C TYR A 202 7.72 3.83 -10.58
N LEU A 203 8.98 4.13 -10.85
CA LEU A 203 10.03 3.11 -10.99
C LEU A 203 10.41 2.48 -9.65
N LEU A 204 10.61 3.29 -8.62
CA LEU A 204 11.13 2.86 -7.32
C LEU A 204 10.13 2.04 -6.48
N GLU A 205 8.85 2.16 -6.76
CA GLU A 205 7.80 1.43 -6.04
C GLU A 205 7.39 0.11 -6.72
N ARG A 206 8.10 -0.32 -7.77
CA ARG A 206 7.76 -1.50 -8.57
C ARG A 206 8.79 -2.63 -8.39
N PRO A 207 8.42 -3.91 -8.61
CA PRO A 207 9.33 -5.04 -8.42
C PRO A 207 10.64 -4.94 -9.21
N VAL A 208 10.57 -4.45 -10.46
CA VAL A 208 11.78 -4.20 -11.28
C VAL A 208 12.67 -3.15 -10.63
N SER A 209 12.09 -2.09 -10.06
CA SER A 209 12.84 -1.06 -9.37
C SER A 209 13.32 -1.51 -7.99
N GLU A 210 12.66 -2.44 -7.33
CA GLU A 210 13.23 -3.07 -6.12
C GLU A 210 14.52 -3.80 -6.43
N HIS A 211 14.58 -4.51 -7.55
CA HIS A 211 15.79 -5.15 -8.01
C HIS A 211 16.88 -4.11 -8.32
N VAL A 212 16.56 -3.07 -9.07
CA VAL A 212 17.45 -1.92 -9.33
C VAL A 212 17.87 -1.22 -8.04
N ILE A 213 16.92 -1.01 -7.10
CA ILE A 213 17.19 -0.38 -5.81
C ILE A 213 18.10 -1.26 -4.96
N CYS A 214 17.82 -2.56 -4.87
CA CYS A 214 18.67 -3.47 -4.11
C CYS A 214 20.06 -3.53 -4.70
N GLN A 215 20.19 -3.51 -6.01
CA GLN A 215 21.49 -3.55 -6.70
C GLN A 215 22.18 -2.19 -6.77
N ALA A 216 21.41 -1.11 -6.80
CA ALA A 216 21.94 0.23 -6.57
C ALA A 216 22.33 0.50 -5.11
N GLY A 217 22.21 -0.51 -4.23
CA GLY A 217 22.59 -0.42 -2.83
C GLY A 217 21.66 0.45 -2.00
N ILE A 218 20.44 0.73 -2.49
CA ILE A 218 19.43 1.42 -1.69
C ILE A 218 18.76 0.39 -0.80
N ASN A 219 19.27 0.24 0.41
CA ASN A 219 18.61 -0.57 1.39
C ASN A 219 17.39 0.18 1.95
N ARG A 220 16.18 -0.29 1.66
CA ARG A 220 14.94 0.28 2.20
C ARG A 220 14.93 0.36 3.73
N LYS A 221 15.57 -0.60 4.40
CA LYS A 221 15.62 -0.65 5.87
C LYS A 221 16.60 0.38 6.45
N SER A 222 17.75 0.57 5.82
CA SER A 222 18.81 1.44 6.34
C SER A 222 18.82 2.83 5.69
N ARG A 223 18.13 3.04 4.55
CA ARG A 223 18.23 4.24 3.71
C ARG A 223 19.67 4.61 3.32
N GLN A 224 20.55 3.65 3.36
CA GLN A 224 21.95 3.82 2.98
C GLN A 224 22.12 3.40 1.52
N TYR A 225 22.99 4.12 0.81
CA TYR A 225 23.37 3.82 -0.56
C TYR A 225 24.66 3.01 -0.55
N ASP A 226 24.66 1.89 -1.26
CA ASP A 226 25.89 1.20 -1.58
C ASP A 226 26.64 1.98 -2.65
N SER A 227 27.90 2.33 -2.39
CA SER A 227 28.74 3.10 -3.28
C SER A 227 28.95 2.45 -4.65
N THR A 228 28.84 1.13 -4.72
CA THR A 228 29.00 0.33 -5.96
C THR A 228 27.89 0.61 -6.95
N TYR A 229 26.64 0.81 -6.47
CA TYR A 229 25.47 0.99 -7.32
C TYR A 229 24.99 2.44 -7.43
N TYR A 230 25.62 3.34 -6.70
CA TYR A 230 25.29 4.76 -6.73
C TYR A 230 25.32 5.39 -8.14
N PRO A 231 26.25 5.03 -9.04
CA PRO A 231 26.22 5.50 -10.42
C PRO A 231 24.94 5.13 -11.17
N LEU A 232 24.40 3.91 -10.97
CA LEU A 232 23.16 3.48 -11.60
C LEU A 232 21.96 4.30 -11.09
N TYR A 233 21.91 4.57 -9.79
CA TYR A 233 20.90 5.45 -9.22
C TYR A 233 20.97 6.87 -9.79
N ARG A 234 22.18 7.42 -9.96
CA ARG A 234 22.39 8.73 -10.62
C ARG A 234 21.95 8.71 -12.09
N ALA A 235 22.19 7.64 -12.80
CA ALA A 235 21.72 7.48 -14.19
C ALA A 235 20.18 7.51 -14.25
N ILE A 236 19.48 6.88 -13.30
CA ILE A 236 18.01 6.98 -13.19
C ILE A 236 17.56 8.41 -12.89
N GLU A 237 18.28 9.15 -12.04
CA GLU A 237 17.96 10.55 -11.75
C GLU A 237 18.18 11.49 -12.95
N SER A 238 19.18 11.21 -13.78
CA SER A 238 19.55 12.00 -14.95
C SER A 238 18.92 11.53 -16.27
N LEU A 239 17.94 10.61 -16.21
CA LEU A 239 17.29 10.06 -17.39
C LEU A 239 16.80 11.15 -18.35
N ASP A 240 17.29 11.09 -19.57
CA ASP A 240 16.77 11.92 -20.66
C ASP A 240 15.38 11.41 -21.07
N ARG A 241 14.36 12.09 -20.61
CA ARG A 241 12.97 11.74 -20.89
C ARG A 241 12.57 11.88 -22.34
N ASN A 242 13.37 12.59 -23.13
CA ASN A 242 13.13 12.76 -24.56
C ASN A 242 13.67 11.59 -25.36
N ASN A 243 14.41 10.69 -24.74
CA ASN A 243 15.00 9.52 -25.40
C ASN A 243 14.38 8.21 -24.86
N ALA A 244 13.32 7.76 -25.54
CA ALA A 244 12.65 6.51 -25.22
C ALA A 244 13.60 5.30 -25.25
N GLN A 245 14.58 5.30 -26.13
CA GLN A 245 15.55 4.22 -26.25
C GLN A 245 16.47 4.13 -25.03
N SER A 246 16.96 5.28 -24.52
CA SER A 246 17.78 5.30 -23.31
C SER A 246 17.03 4.75 -22.08
N ILE A 247 15.72 5.02 -21.97
CA ILE A 247 14.89 4.48 -20.91
C ILE A 247 14.73 2.96 -21.07
N LEU A 248 14.50 2.50 -22.29
CA LEU A 248 14.37 1.07 -22.60
C LEU A 248 15.67 0.32 -22.29
N ASP A 249 16.81 0.87 -22.75
CA ASP A 249 18.14 0.29 -22.51
C ASP A 249 18.45 0.20 -21.01
N LEU A 250 18.09 1.22 -20.23
CA LEU A 250 18.24 1.21 -18.78
C LEU A 250 17.36 0.14 -18.12
N LEU A 251 16.11 0.02 -18.51
CA LEU A 251 15.21 -1.02 -17.99
C LEU A 251 15.72 -2.43 -18.32
N GLN A 252 16.22 -2.64 -19.53
CA GLN A 252 16.81 -3.91 -19.95
C GLN A 252 18.09 -4.22 -19.17
N ALA A 253 18.99 -3.22 -19.00
CA ALA A 253 20.19 -3.38 -18.19
C ALA A 253 19.83 -3.78 -16.74
N CYS A 254 18.79 -3.17 -16.16
CA CYS A 254 18.32 -3.48 -14.80
C CYS A 254 17.73 -4.90 -14.67
N ARG A 255 17.18 -5.47 -15.74
CA ARG A 255 16.65 -6.85 -15.75
C ARG A 255 17.71 -7.91 -15.90
N ASN A 256 18.86 -7.56 -16.49
CA ASN A 256 19.96 -8.50 -16.78
C ASN A 256 21.01 -8.57 -15.63
N ILE A 257 20.82 -7.81 -14.58
CA ILE A 257 21.64 -7.87 -13.39
C ILE A 257 20.98 -8.81 -12.38
#